data_e0dbd2ace510757de2285e744c43c63a
#
_entry.id   e0dbd2ace510757de2285e744c43c63a
#
_cell.length_a   1.000
_cell.length_b   1.000
_cell.length_c   1.000
_cell.angle_alpha   90.00
_cell.angle_beta   90.00
_cell.angle_gamma   90.00
#
_symmetry.space_group_name_H-M   'P 1'
#
loop_
_entity.id
_entity.type
_entity.pdbx_description
1 polymer ?
#
loop_
_entity_poly.entity_id
_entity_poly.type
_entity_poly.pdbx_seq_one_letter_code
_entity_poly.pdbx_strand_id
1 'polypeptide(L)'
;MNSELNTSLLAGMLKAKRGSTGLRDTAKNIGDISSATLSRIEKGKLPDVETFIKICKWLEVTTETFIMLDKEQKNVSSKDKILAHLRADRELDPETMKMLTQVIDLAYNRK
;
A
#
# COMPACT_ATOMS: atom_id res chain seq x y z
N MET A 1 22.20 -0.35 7.15
CA MET A 1 20.93 -0.91 6.64
C MET A 1 20.20 0.16 5.83
N ASN A 2 19.96 -0.14 4.59
CA ASN A 2 19.32 0.81 3.69
C ASN A 2 17.85 0.46 3.52
N SER A 3 17.02 1.47 3.57
CA SER A 3 15.61 1.29 3.26
C SER A 3 15.22 2.29 2.19
N GLU A 4 14.35 1.88 1.32
CA GLU A 4 13.86 2.73 0.25
C GLU A 4 12.35 2.68 0.22
N LEU A 5 11.75 3.75 -0.27
CA LEU A 5 10.32 3.79 -0.50
C LEU A 5 10.01 3.20 -1.87
N ASN A 6 9.08 2.27 -1.92
CA ASN A 6 8.66 1.69 -3.20
C ASN A 6 7.72 2.66 -3.90
N THR A 7 8.29 3.62 -4.60
CA THR A 7 7.52 4.67 -5.26
C THR A 7 6.69 4.14 -6.43
N SER A 8 7.14 3.05 -7.07
CA SER A 8 6.38 2.44 -8.15
C SER A 8 5.08 1.82 -7.64
N LEU A 9 5.14 1.12 -6.52
CA LEU A 9 3.96 0.53 -5.91
C LEU A 9 3.01 1.63 -5.44
N LEU A 10 3.57 2.66 -4.80
CA LEU A 10 2.78 3.78 -4.32
C LEU A 10 2.04 4.46 -5.47
N ALA A 11 2.74 4.74 -6.55
CA ALA A 11 2.15 5.36 -7.72
C ALA A 11 1.02 4.51 -8.31
N GLY A 12 1.26 3.20 -8.41
CA GLY A 12 0.26 2.27 -8.95
C GLY A 12 -0.98 2.21 -8.09
N MET A 13 -0.82 2.14 -6.78
CA MET A 13 -1.96 2.08 -5.87
C MET A 13 -2.75 3.38 -5.86
N LEU A 14 -2.07 4.51 -5.96
CA LEU A 14 -2.73 5.81 -6.05
C LEU A 14 -3.60 5.89 -7.30
N LYS A 15 -3.03 5.52 -8.44
CA LYS A 15 -3.77 5.55 -9.70
C LYS A 15 -4.96 4.60 -9.67
N ALA A 16 -4.77 3.42 -9.11
CA ALA A 16 -5.82 2.41 -9.04
C ALA A 16 -7.00 2.89 -8.20
N LYS A 17 -6.72 3.45 -7.03
CA LYS A 17 -7.80 3.92 -6.16
C LYS A 17 -8.45 5.18 -6.70
N ARG A 18 -7.67 6.08 -7.30
CA ARG A 18 -8.20 7.28 -7.89
C ARG A 18 -9.15 6.97 -9.06
N GLY A 19 -8.80 5.99 -9.87
CA GLY A 19 -9.61 5.61 -11.01
C GLY A 19 -9.86 6.78 -11.95
N SER A 20 -11.12 7.08 -12.21
CA SER A 20 -11.49 8.18 -13.10
C SER A 20 -11.67 9.52 -12.38
N THR A 21 -11.49 9.54 -11.06
CA THR A 21 -11.58 10.80 -10.30
C THR A 21 -10.43 11.71 -10.69
N GLY A 22 -10.71 13.00 -10.85
CA GLY A 22 -9.69 13.96 -11.23
C GLY A 22 -8.62 14.14 -10.16
N LEU A 23 -7.43 14.57 -10.59
CA LEU A 23 -6.32 14.77 -9.66
C LEU A 23 -6.65 15.82 -8.57
N ARG A 24 -7.34 16.87 -8.95
CA ARG A 24 -7.67 17.94 -8.00
C ARG A 24 -8.58 17.43 -6.88
N ASP A 25 -9.61 16.70 -7.23
CA ASP A 25 -10.53 16.16 -6.23
C ASP A 25 -9.85 15.11 -5.36
N THR A 26 -9.05 14.26 -5.95
CA THR A 26 -8.31 13.25 -5.22
C THR A 26 -7.33 13.90 -4.24
N ALA A 27 -6.63 14.95 -4.67
CA ALA A 27 -5.69 15.65 -3.80
C ALA A 27 -6.40 16.25 -2.58
N LYS A 28 -7.60 16.79 -2.76
CA LYS A 28 -8.40 17.28 -1.65
C LYS A 28 -8.82 16.15 -0.71
N ASN A 29 -9.21 15.03 -1.26
CA ASN A 29 -9.63 13.88 -0.46
C ASN A 29 -8.49 13.31 0.36
N ILE A 30 -7.27 13.33 -0.18
CA ILE A 30 -6.09 12.88 0.55
C ILE A 30 -5.78 13.80 1.73
N GLY A 31 -5.88 15.11 1.53
CA GLY A 31 -5.72 16.06 2.61
C GLY A 31 -4.79 17.22 2.28
N ASP A 32 -5.32 18.22 1.64
CA ASP A 32 -4.63 19.51 1.42
C ASP A 32 -3.28 19.41 0.69
N ILE A 33 -3.17 18.48 -0.23
CA ILE A 33 -2.02 18.49 -1.13
C ILE A 33 -2.46 19.05 -2.47
N SER A 34 -1.50 19.54 -3.26
CA SER A 34 -1.84 20.10 -4.57
C SER A 34 -1.98 18.98 -5.60
N SER A 35 -2.75 19.25 -6.65
CA SER A 35 -2.86 18.29 -7.75
C SER A 35 -1.52 18.09 -8.44
N ALA A 36 -0.67 19.11 -8.47
CA ALA A 36 0.68 18.99 -9.04
C ALA A 36 1.53 18.01 -8.21
N THR A 37 1.43 18.10 -6.89
CA THR A 37 2.14 17.17 -6.01
C THR A 37 1.67 15.74 -6.23
N LEU A 38 0.36 15.55 -6.29
CA LEU A 38 -0.19 14.22 -6.52
C LEU A 38 0.25 13.67 -7.88
N SER A 39 0.24 14.51 -8.91
CA SER A 39 0.67 14.10 -10.23
C SER A 39 2.12 13.62 -10.23
N ARG A 40 3.00 14.33 -9.52
CA ARG A 40 4.41 13.92 -9.44
C ARG A 40 4.56 12.58 -8.75
N ILE A 41 3.81 12.37 -7.68
CA ILE A 41 3.87 11.10 -6.94
C ILE A 41 3.37 9.96 -7.81
N GLU A 42 2.33 10.18 -8.59
CA GLU A 42 1.82 9.17 -9.52
C GLU A 42 2.80 8.86 -10.64
N LYS A 43 3.78 9.73 -10.85
CA LYS A 43 4.86 9.48 -11.81
C LYS A 43 6.10 8.86 -11.19
N GLY A 44 6.02 8.50 -9.92
CA GLY A 44 7.11 7.84 -9.24
C GLY A 44 8.02 8.74 -8.43
N LYS A 45 7.65 10.01 -8.25
CA LYS A 45 8.46 10.91 -7.42
C LYS A 45 8.23 10.64 -5.95
N LEU A 46 9.28 10.84 -5.16
CA LEU A 46 9.24 10.62 -3.72
C LEU A 46 8.42 11.72 -3.04
N PRO A 47 7.40 11.37 -2.25
CA PRO A 47 6.67 12.36 -1.47
C PRO A 47 7.45 12.73 -0.20
N ASP A 48 7.13 13.87 0.39
CA ASP A 48 7.64 14.20 1.71
C ASP A 48 6.90 13.36 2.75
N VAL A 49 7.45 13.32 3.98
CA VAL A 49 6.93 12.45 5.03
C VAL A 49 5.46 12.72 5.34
N GLU A 50 5.11 13.98 5.50
CA GLU A 50 3.74 14.36 5.84
C GLU A 50 2.76 13.95 4.74
N THR A 51 3.11 14.21 3.50
CA THR A 51 2.28 13.83 2.36
C THR A 51 2.14 12.32 2.27
N PHE A 52 3.24 11.60 2.50
CA PHE A 52 3.24 10.15 2.47
C PHE A 52 2.28 9.58 3.53
N ILE A 53 2.30 10.12 4.72
CA ILE A 53 1.40 9.66 5.78
C ILE A 53 -0.06 9.90 5.39
N LYS A 54 -0.36 11.06 4.82
CA LYS A 54 -1.72 11.36 4.36
C LYS A 54 -2.18 10.39 3.28
N ILE A 55 -1.29 10.06 2.36
CA ILE A 55 -1.59 9.11 1.29
C ILE A 55 -1.88 7.73 1.86
N CYS A 56 -1.06 7.27 2.79
CA CYS A 56 -1.27 5.96 3.41
C CYS A 56 -2.61 5.88 4.13
N LYS A 57 -3.01 6.94 4.81
CA LYS A 57 -4.32 6.99 5.46
C LYS A 57 -5.45 6.93 4.44
N TRP A 58 -5.30 7.66 3.35
CA TRP A 58 -6.31 7.63 2.28
C TRP A 58 -6.40 6.27 1.62
N LEU A 59 -5.25 5.59 1.41
CA LEU A 59 -5.20 4.27 0.84
C LEU A 59 -5.62 3.18 1.84
N GLU A 60 -5.69 3.54 3.11
CA GLU A 60 -6.02 2.61 4.19
C GLU A 60 -4.99 1.48 4.34
N VAL A 61 -3.72 1.85 4.17
CA VAL A 61 -2.61 0.91 4.34
C VAL A 61 -1.60 1.50 5.32
N THR A 62 -0.73 0.65 5.84
CA THR A 62 0.34 1.11 6.71
C THR A 62 1.50 1.63 5.87
N THR A 63 2.32 2.52 6.48
CA THR A 63 3.49 3.04 5.79
C THR A 63 4.46 1.94 5.41
N GLU A 64 4.49 0.86 6.19
CA GLU A 64 5.38 -0.27 5.95
C GLU A 64 5.11 -0.97 4.62
N THR A 65 3.90 -0.81 4.09
CA THR A 65 3.54 -1.39 2.80
C THR A 65 4.52 -0.97 1.69
N PHE A 66 5.04 0.25 1.79
CA PHE A 66 5.87 0.82 0.74
C PHE A 66 7.36 0.87 1.08
N ILE A 67 7.72 0.45 2.29
CA ILE A 67 9.12 0.49 2.70
C ILE A 67 9.82 -0.77 2.21
N MET A 68 10.87 -0.57 1.41
CA MET A 68 11.70 -1.66 0.92
C MET A 68 12.95 -1.71 1.75
N LEU A 69 13.08 -2.76 2.53
CA LEU A 69 14.29 -2.99 3.30
C LEU A 69 15.28 -3.74 2.40
N ASP A 70 16.57 -3.71 2.76
CA ASP A 70 17.54 -4.33 1.90
C ASP A 70 17.45 -5.89 1.97
N LYS A 71 18.57 -6.58 1.93
CA LYS A 71 18.55 -8.03 1.77
C LYS A 71 17.62 -8.82 2.68
N GLU A 72 17.38 -8.32 3.87
CA GLU A 72 16.53 -9.02 4.83
C GLU A 72 15.09 -9.11 4.34
N GLN A 73 14.65 -8.12 3.61
CA GLN A 73 13.30 -8.08 3.09
C GLN A 73 13.04 -9.20 2.09
N LYS A 74 14.09 -9.68 1.44
CA LYS A 74 13.95 -10.74 0.45
C LYS A 74 13.54 -12.06 1.07
N ASN A 75 13.76 -12.23 2.36
CA ASN A 75 13.40 -13.45 3.06
C ASN A 75 11.94 -13.49 3.49
N VAL A 76 11.26 -12.37 3.36
CA VAL A 76 9.84 -12.30 3.72
C VAL A 76 9.01 -12.60 2.48
N SER A 77 8.26 -13.69 2.55
CA SER A 77 7.46 -14.11 1.40
C SER A 77 6.27 -13.18 1.17
N SER A 78 5.77 -13.18 -0.05
CA SER A 78 4.55 -12.45 -0.37
C SER A 78 3.36 -12.95 0.45
N LYS A 79 3.34 -14.25 0.71
CA LYS A 79 2.31 -14.85 1.56
C LYS A 79 2.29 -14.20 2.94
N ASP A 80 3.46 -14.06 3.56
CA ASP A 80 3.54 -13.49 4.89
C ASP A 80 3.08 -12.04 4.91
N LYS A 81 3.40 -11.27 3.88
CA LYS A 81 2.95 -9.89 3.77
C LYS A 81 1.43 -9.80 3.67
N ILE A 82 0.84 -10.65 2.85
CA ILE A 82 -0.61 -10.67 2.69
C ILE A 82 -1.29 -11.06 3.99
N LEU A 83 -0.77 -12.08 4.66
CA LEU A 83 -1.34 -12.52 5.93
C LEU A 83 -1.25 -11.42 7.00
N ALA A 84 -0.12 -10.70 7.03
CA ALA A 84 0.04 -9.61 7.97
C ALA A 84 -1.00 -8.51 7.73
N HIS A 85 -1.26 -8.19 6.47
CA HIS A 85 -2.28 -7.21 6.11
C HIS A 85 -3.67 -7.64 6.55
N LEU A 86 -4.00 -8.89 6.33
CA LEU A 86 -5.30 -9.41 6.72
C LEU A 86 -5.49 -9.35 8.23
N ARG A 87 -4.44 -9.68 8.98
CA ARG A 87 -4.51 -9.64 10.44
C ARG A 87 -4.67 -8.23 10.98
N ALA A 88 -4.16 -7.24 10.26
CA ALA A 88 -4.25 -5.85 10.68
C ALA A 88 -5.61 -5.23 10.34
N ASP A 89 -6.38 -5.84 9.47
CA ASP A 89 -7.66 -5.31 9.04
C ASP A 89 -8.74 -5.60 10.08
N ARG A 90 -9.18 -4.57 10.76
CA ARG A 90 -10.18 -4.71 11.82
C ARG A 90 -11.60 -4.93 11.32
N GLU A 91 -11.82 -4.67 10.06
CA GLU A 91 -13.16 -4.81 9.48
C GLU A 91 -13.45 -6.24 9.01
N LEU A 92 -12.43 -7.06 8.88
CA LEU A 92 -12.62 -8.45 8.50
C LEU A 92 -13.12 -9.26 9.71
N ASP A 93 -14.19 -9.98 9.50
CA ASP A 93 -14.68 -10.86 10.56
C ASP A 93 -13.78 -12.11 10.64
N PRO A 94 -13.84 -12.84 11.79
CA PRO A 94 -12.97 -13.99 11.98
C PRO A 94 -13.16 -15.11 10.97
N GLU A 95 -14.37 -15.33 10.51
CA GLU A 95 -14.65 -16.39 9.55
C GLU A 95 -14.08 -16.05 8.18
N THR A 96 -14.26 -14.80 7.75
CA THR A 96 -13.70 -14.35 6.49
C THR A 96 -12.18 -14.40 6.53
N MET A 97 -11.59 -13.97 7.65
CA MET A 97 -10.16 -14.05 7.84
C MET A 97 -9.65 -15.47 7.71
N LYS A 98 -10.34 -16.41 8.34
CA LYS A 98 -9.97 -17.82 8.29
C LYS A 98 -10.04 -18.35 6.87
N MET A 99 -11.12 -18.04 6.16
CA MET A 99 -11.29 -18.47 4.78
C MET A 99 -10.19 -17.92 3.88
N LEU A 100 -9.91 -16.62 4.00
CA LEU A 100 -8.87 -15.99 3.19
C LEU A 100 -7.50 -16.57 3.49
N THR A 101 -7.22 -16.85 4.75
CA THR A 101 -5.96 -17.47 5.14
C THR A 101 -5.81 -18.85 4.50
N GLN A 102 -6.88 -19.64 4.49
CA GLN A 102 -6.85 -20.96 3.86
C GLN A 102 -6.63 -20.87 2.36
N VAL A 103 -7.29 -19.92 1.70
CA VAL A 103 -7.12 -19.72 0.27
C VAL A 103 -5.67 -19.33 -0.04
N ILE A 104 -5.10 -18.44 0.75
CA ILE A 104 -3.72 -18.01 0.55
C ILE A 104 -2.76 -19.16 0.77
N ASP A 105 -2.99 -19.97 1.80
CA ASP A 105 -2.15 -21.16 2.05
C ASP A 105 -2.18 -22.12 0.87
N LEU A 106 -3.37 -22.38 0.34
CA LEU A 106 -3.49 -23.27 -0.81
C LEU A 106 -2.75 -22.71 -2.02
N ALA A 107 -2.84 -21.41 -2.24
CA ALA A 107 -2.20 -20.77 -3.39
C ALA A 107 -0.68 -20.85 -3.31
N TYR A 108 -0.11 -20.69 -2.11
CA TYR A 108 1.35 -20.64 -1.95
C TYR A 108 1.99 -21.96 -1.59
N ASN A 109 1.23 -22.90 -1.07
CA ASN A 109 1.77 -24.23 -0.73
C ASN A 109 1.47 -25.28 -1.78
N ARG A 110 0.89 -24.87 -2.86
CA ARG A 110 0.55 -25.75 -3.96
C ARG A 110 1.81 -26.20 -4.68
N LYS A 111 1.89 -27.46 -4.94
CA LYS A 111 3.01 -28.02 -5.69
C LYS A 111 2.53 -28.56 -7.03
#